data_823b1610266b2a8a3839d797889a9c4c
#
_entry.id   823b1610266b2a8a3839d797889a9c4c
#
_cell.length_a   1.000
_cell.length_b   1.000
_cell.length_c   1.000
_cell.angle_alpha   90.00
_cell.angle_beta   90.00
_cell.angle_gamma   90.00
#
_symmetry.space_group_name_H-M   'P 1'
#
loop_
_entity.id
_entity.type
_entity.pdbx_description
1 polymer ?
#
loop_
_entity_poly.entity_id
_entity_poly.type
_entity_poly.pdbx_seq_one_letter_code
_entity_poly.pdbx_strand_id
1 'polypeptide(L)'
;MDVVWTEYLKHRAALRGFDLDRIEQIVKSSSERYMDTATDRRIAVGRCGKTVVLVPYEASGDRVTPITVHTITRRQIALRVKVGRFVHE
;
A
#
# COMPACT_ATOMS: atom_id res chain seq x y z
N MET A 1 9.45 8.42 -11.51
CA MET A 1 8.62 8.54 -10.30
C MET A 1 9.50 8.39 -9.08
N ASP A 2 9.52 9.40 -8.24
CA ASP A 2 10.33 9.41 -7.02
C ASP A 2 9.52 8.97 -5.83
N VAL A 3 10.09 8.11 -5.00
CA VAL A 3 9.46 7.69 -3.75
C VAL A 3 9.98 8.58 -2.63
N VAL A 4 9.06 9.17 -1.87
CA VAL A 4 9.38 9.95 -0.69
C VAL A 4 9.14 9.07 0.54
N TRP A 5 10.20 8.81 1.29
CA TRP A 5 10.13 7.97 2.48
C TRP A 5 9.94 8.81 3.72
N THR A 6 8.91 8.50 4.50
CA THR A 6 8.70 9.12 5.80
C THR A 6 9.41 8.30 6.88
N GLU A 7 9.81 8.96 7.96
CA GLU A 7 10.40 8.25 9.10
C GLU A 7 9.42 7.23 9.70
N TYR A 8 8.13 7.59 9.72
CA TYR A 8 7.10 6.68 10.21
C TYR A 8 7.03 5.39 9.39
N LEU A 9 7.01 5.51 8.06
CA LEU A 9 6.97 4.33 7.17
C LEU A 9 8.21 3.46 7.36
N LYS A 10 9.39 4.08 7.40
CA LYS A 10 10.64 3.34 7.58
C LYS A 10 10.66 2.58 8.90
N HIS A 11 10.21 3.23 9.97
CA HIS A 11 10.12 2.59 11.30
C HIS A 11 9.15 1.41 11.28
N ARG A 12 7.98 1.61 10.69
CA ARG A 12 6.95 0.57 10.62
C ARG A 12 7.42 -0.62 9.78
N ALA A 13 8.06 -0.38 8.66
CA ALA A 13 8.61 -1.43 7.81
C ALA A 13 9.67 -2.24 8.56
N ALA A 14 10.56 -1.55 9.29
CA ALA A 14 11.59 -2.21 10.07
C ALA A 14 11.00 -3.09 11.17
N LEU A 15 9.98 -2.60 11.88
CA LEU A 15 9.31 -3.38 12.92
C LEU A 15 8.67 -4.66 12.38
N ARG A 16 8.20 -4.64 11.15
CA ARG A 16 7.55 -5.78 10.51
C ARG A 16 8.52 -6.64 9.69
N GLY A 17 9.77 -6.20 9.54
CA GLY A 17 10.75 -6.90 8.72
C GLY A 17 10.48 -6.78 7.24
N PHE A 18 9.81 -5.74 6.79
CA PHE A 18 9.53 -5.50 5.38
C PHE A 18 10.65 -4.71 4.72
N ASP A 19 11.07 -5.16 3.54
CA ASP A 19 12.12 -4.54 2.76
C ASP A 19 11.57 -3.28 2.06
N LEU A 20 12.24 -2.14 2.24
CA LEU A 20 11.84 -0.88 1.59
C LEU A 20 11.87 -0.98 0.08
N ASP A 21 12.85 -1.70 -0.49
CA ASP A 21 12.91 -1.89 -1.95
C ASP A 21 11.66 -2.60 -2.46
N ARG A 22 11.14 -3.55 -1.70
CA ARG A 22 9.93 -4.26 -2.07
C ARG A 22 8.71 -3.36 -1.99
N ILE A 23 8.62 -2.54 -0.94
CA ILE A 23 7.54 -1.55 -0.81
C ILE A 23 7.58 -0.57 -1.98
N GLU A 24 8.77 -0.12 -2.36
CA GLU A 24 8.94 0.77 -3.53
C GLU A 24 8.39 0.10 -4.80
N GLN A 25 8.73 -1.16 -5.05
CA GLN A 25 8.21 -1.89 -6.21
C GLN A 25 6.68 -1.97 -6.19
N ILE A 26 6.10 -2.20 -5.02
CA ILE A 26 4.65 -2.30 -4.89
C ILE A 26 3.98 -0.98 -5.26
N VAL A 27 4.43 0.15 -4.71
CA VAL A 27 3.79 1.44 -4.99
C VAL A 27 4.05 1.92 -6.41
N LYS A 28 5.15 1.51 -7.03
CA LYS A 28 5.45 1.88 -8.41
C LYS A 28 4.78 1.00 -9.45
N SER A 29 4.68 -0.30 -9.18
CA SER A 29 4.43 -1.29 -10.23
C SER A 29 3.25 -2.22 -10.00
N SER A 30 2.61 -2.20 -8.83
CA SER A 30 1.48 -3.10 -8.59
C SER A 30 0.33 -2.78 -9.53
N SER A 31 -0.25 -3.82 -10.09
CA SER A 31 -1.47 -3.69 -10.89
C SER A 31 -2.74 -3.72 -10.04
N GLU A 32 -2.64 -4.11 -8.78
CA GLU A 32 -3.78 -4.19 -7.88
C GLU A 32 -3.85 -2.92 -7.03
N ARG A 33 -4.74 -2.01 -7.39
CA ARG A 33 -4.88 -0.72 -6.73
C ARG A 33 -6.34 -0.42 -6.46
N TYR A 34 -6.57 0.22 -5.32
CA TYR A 34 -7.91 0.60 -4.88
C TYR A 34 -7.90 2.04 -4.36
N MET A 35 -9.09 2.64 -4.36
CA MET A 35 -9.37 3.82 -3.58
C MET A 35 -10.08 3.36 -2.30
N ASP A 36 -9.55 3.72 -1.15
CA ASP A 36 -10.21 3.48 0.14
C ASP A 36 -11.18 4.61 0.42
N THR A 37 -12.48 4.32 0.33
CA THR A 37 -13.51 5.35 0.50
C THR A 37 -13.63 5.82 1.94
N ALA A 38 -13.15 5.05 2.91
CA ALA A 38 -13.19 5.45 4.31
C ALA A 38 -12.12 6.48 4.65
N THR A 39 -10.96 6.41 4.02
CA THR A 39 -9.83 7.30 4.31
C THR A 39 -9.53 8.26 3.16
N ASP A 40 -10.18 8.07 2.02
CA ASP A 40 -9.94 8.82 0.78
C ASP A 40 -8.49 8.69 0.31
N ARG A 41 -7.88 7.52 0.55
CA ARG A 41 -6.50 7.24 0.17
C ARG A 41 -6.43 6.19 -0.91
N ARG A 42 -5.44 6.34 -1.77
CA ARG A 42 -5.08 5.31 -2.75
C ARG A 42 -4.30 4.20 -2.05
N ILE A 43 -4.51 2.97 -2.51
CA ILE A 43 -3.90 1.79 -1.91
C ILE A 43 -3.30 0.92 -3.02
N ALA A 44 -2.06 0.51 -2.83
CA ALA A 44 -1.42 -0.51 -3.65
C ALA A 44 -1.33 -1.80 -2.85
N VAL A 45 -1.63 -2.92 -3.48
CA VAL A 45 -1.55 -4.26 -2.86
C VAL A 45 -0.43 -5.04 -3.52
N GLY A 46 0.35 -5.73 -2.72
CA GLY A 46 1.43 -6.57 -3.22
C GLY A 46 1.87 -7.57 -2.17
N ARG A 47 3.04 -8.14 -2.37
CA ARG A 47 3.58 -9.13 -1.44
C ARG A 47 4.97 -8.74 -0.97
N CYS A 48 5.21 -8.89 0.33
CA CYS A 48 6.54 -8.90 0.91
C CYS A 48 6.81 -10.35 1.32
N GLY A 49 7.64 -11.04 0.53
CA GLY A 49 7.78 -12.48 0.69
C GLY A 49 6.48 -13.21 0.42
N LYS A 50 6.00 -13.96 1.39
CA LYS A 50 4.72 -14.67 1.30
C LYS A 50 3.55 -13.88 1.86
N THR A 51 3.81 -12.72 2.44
CA THR A 51 2.81 -11.92 3.12
C THR A 51 2.19 -10.93 2.15
N VAL A 52 0.87 -10.94 2.04
CA VAL A 52 0.14 -9.92 1.30
C VAL A 52 0.09 -8.65 2.16
N VAL A 53 0.45 -7.53 1.55
CA VAL A 53 0.45 -6.24 2.23
C VAL A 53 -0.34 -5.23 1.43
N LEU A 54 -0.91 -4.25 2.12
CA LEU A 54 -1.44 -3.07 1.49
C LEU A 54 -0.62 -1.87 1.91
N VAL A 55 -0.42 -0.96 0.96
CA VAL A 55 0.39 0.23 1.15
C VAL A 55 -0.44 1.44 0.75
N PRO A 56 -1.05 2.13 1.71
CA PRO A 56 -1.67 3.42 1.43
C PRO A 56 -0.60 4.43 1.02
N TYR A 57 -0.89 5.22 0.01
CA TYR A 57 0.07 6.18 -0.50
C TYR A 57 -0.61 7.45 -0.99
N GLU A 58 0.17 8.51 -1.09
CA GLU A 58 -0.23 9.74 -1.74
C GLU A 58 0.63 9.93 -2.98
N ALA A 59 0.03 10.45 -4.05
CA ALA A 59 0.75 10.75 -5.28
C ALA A 59 0.54 12.21 -5.65
N SER A 60 1.63 12.88 -6.02
CA SER A 60 1.59 14.28 -6.44
C SER A 60 2.69 14.52 -7.47
N GLY A 61 2.29 14.82 -8.70
CA GLY A 61 3.23 14.95 -9.80
C GLY A 61 4.02 13.67 -10.01
N ASP A 62 5.34 13.76 -9.99
CA ASP A 62 6.24 12.61 -10.13
C ASP A 62 6.59 11.93 -8.81
N ARG A 63 5.95 12.34 -7.71
CA ARG A 63 6.26 11.82 -6.38
C ARG A 63 5.18 10.90 -5.89
N VAL A 64 5.60 9.82 -5.23
CA VAL A 64 4.70 8.94 -4.49
C VAL A 64 5.23 8.78 -3.07
N THR A 65 4.34 8.96 -2.10
CA THR A 65 4.70 8.90 -0.68
C THR A 65 3.93 7.76 -0.03
N PRO A 66 4.56 6.60 0.20
CA PRO A 66 3.93 5.55 1.01
C PRO A 66 3.68 6.06 2.43
N ILE A 67 2.45 5.94 2.90
CA ILE A 67 2.06 6.47 4.22
C ILE A 67 2.37 5.45 5.31
N THR A 68 1.99 4.20 5.07
CA THR A 68 2.22 3.11 6.00
C THR A 68 2.18 1.80 5.23
N VAL A 69 2.39 0.68 5.92
CA VAL A 69 2.27 -0.66 5.35
C VAL A 69 1.57 -1.56 6.36
N HIS A 70 0.58 -2.31 5.89
CA HIS A 70 -0.19 -3.23 6.72
C HIS A 70 -0.23 -4.60 6.09
N THR A 71 -0.22 -5.64 6.91
CA THR A 71 -0.57 -6.97 6.45
C THR A 71 -2.07 -7.05 6.24
N ILE A 72 -2.48 -7.82 5.25
CA ILE A 72 -3.90 -8.03 4.97
C ILE A 72 -4.07 -9.41 4.34
N THR A 73 -5.25 -9.99 4.48
CA THR A 73 -5.58 -11.27 3.82
C THR A 73 -6.39 -11.01 2.57
N ARG A 74 -6.36 -11.96 1.64
CA ARG A 74 -7.20 -11.91 0.44
C ARG A 74 -8.68 -11.84 0.80
N ARG A 75 -9.07 -12.53 1.85
CA ARG A 75 -10.45 -12.51 2.34
C ARG A 75 -10.86 -11.11 2.80
N GLN A 76 -9.99 -10.44 3.54
CA GLN A 76 -10.24 -9.06 3.99
C GLN A 76 -10.35 -8.10 2.82
N ILE A 77 -9.49 -8.23 1.81
CA ILE A 77 -9.57 -7.40 0.60
C ILE A 77 -10.91 -7.63 -0.10
N ALA A 78 -11.28 -8.90 -0.32
CA ALA A 78 -12.53 -9.25 -0.99
C ALA A 78 -13.74 -8.66 -0.26
N LEU A 79 -13.74 -8.72 1.08
CA LEU A 79 -14.83 -8.14 1.87
C LEU A 79 -14.90 -6.62 1.70
N ARG A 80 -13.77 -5.94 1.74
CA ARG A 80 -13.73 -4.49 1.58
C ARG A 80 -14.17 -4.04 0.19
N VAL A 81 -13.85 -4.82 -0.84
CA VAL A 81 -14.36 -4.58 -2.20
C VAL A 81 -15.88 -4.78 -2.21
N LYS A 82 -16.37 -5.87 -1.62
CA LYS A 82 -17.79 -6.21 -1.61
C LYS A 82 -18.64 -5.13 -0.94
N VAL A 83 -18.18 -4.58 0.18
CA VAL A 83 -18.94 -3.56 0.92
C VAL A 83 -18.70 -2.13 0.42
N GLY A 84 -17.91 -1.96 -0.64
CA GLY A 84 -17.69 -0.65 -1.25
C GLY A 84 -16.64 0.20 -0.54
N ARG A 85 -15.90 -0.34 0.41
CA ARG A 85 -14.81 0.39 1.04
C ARG A 85 -13.62 0.53 0.10
N PHE A 86 -13.28 -0.55 -0.64
CA PHE A 86 -12.24 -0.54 -1.66
C PHE A 86 -12.89 -0.52 -3.03
N VAL A 87 -12.60 0.50 -3.80
CA VAL A 87 -13.09 0.66 -5.17
C VAL A 87 -11.88 0.54 -6.09
N HIS A 88 -12.00 -0.27 -7.15
CA HIS A 88 -10.93 -0.42 -8.14
C HIS A 88 -10.59 0.93 -8.75
N GLU A 89 -9.30 1.18 -8.86
CA GLU A 89 -8.78 2.39 -9.48
C GLU A 89 -8.75 2.31 -10.99
#